data_68d7ed05051e74ba00df36cb66411835
#
_entry.id   68d7ed05051e74ba00df36cb66411835
#
_cell.length_a   1.000
_cell.length_b   1.000
_cell.length_c   1.000
_cell.angle_alpha   90.00
_cell.angle_beta   90.00
_cell.angle_gamma   90.00
#
_symmetry.space_group_name_H-M   'P 1'
#
loop_
_entity.id
_entity.type
_entity.pdbx_description
1 polymer ?
#
loop_
_entity_poly.entity_id
_entity_poly.type
_entity_poly.pdbx_seq_one_letter_code
_entity_poly.pdbx_strand_id
1 'polypeptide(L)'
;MRLRTITIALACGLGASLNAAAADVKSISRLAAGPGSVLFVADWKAARVHAISLPVAQQQPAGTAFNILDLESLLSAQVGGAKVRVEDMVVRPGTAQVYVAVSYGAAKTPALILVTSDKKARRVDLKAAASTSVALRDAPTSDYSFWKETPERSFTVTDMKWREGELFVAGLSNQDFASTLRRVKYPFDAKQSITSVEIYHAGHNLVETRAPIRAMSFASWGGKSYLVAAYTCTPLVTIPLDDLKDGAHIRGKTVAELGYGNTPADMVSYSRTEQGKTEDFLLLA
;
A
#
# COMPACT_ATOMS: atom_id res chain seq x y z
N MET A 1 -32.80 -54.02 -16.79
CA MET A 1 -32.61 -52.65 -16.26
C MET A 1 -31.41 -52.69 -15.34
N ARG A 2 -30.23 -52.23 -15.82
CA ARG A 2 -28.97 -52.27 -15.03
C ARG A 2 -28.70 -50.91 -14.43
N LEU A 3 -28.74 -50.80 -13.09
CA LEU A 3 -28.33 -49.61 -12.37
C LEU A 3 -26.80 -49.42 -12.52
N ARG A 4 -26.41 -48.26 -13.02
CA ARG A 4 -24.99 -47.84 -12.99
C ARG A 4 -24.77 -47.01 -11.72
N THR A 5 -23.94 -47.52 -10.85
CA THR A 5 -23.44 -46.82 -9.66
C THR A 5 -22.45 -45.77 -10.11
N ILE A 6 -22.74 -44.47 -9.85
CA ILE A 6 -21.81 -43.36 -10.07
C ILE A 6 -21.02 -43.15 -8.78
N THR A 7 -19.74 -43.48 -8.82
CA THR A 7 -18.80 -43.18 -7.72
C THR A 7 -18.30 -41.73 -7.87
N ILE A 8 -18.73 -40.83 -6.99
CA ILE A 8 -18.19 -39.47 -6.91
C ILE A 8 -16.91 -39.54 -6.09
N ALA A 9 -15.77 -39.37 -6.75
CA ALA A 9 -14.48 -39.20 -6.08
C ALA A 9 -14.40 -37.77 -5.54
N LEU A 10 -14.44 -37.62 -4.21
CA LEU A 10 -14.18 -36.37 -3.51
C LEU A 10 -12.68 -36.10 -3.55
N ALA A 11 -12.22 -35.24 -4.44
CA ALA A 11 -10.83 -34.80 -4.44
C ALA A 11 -10.62 -33.85 -3.25
N CYS A 12 -10.06 -34.38 -2.16
CA CYS A 12 -9.49 -33.56 -1.10
C CYS A 12 -8.29 -32.80 -1.67
N GLY A 13 -8.48 -31.52 -2.01
CA GLY A 13 -7.39 -30.62 -2.32
C GLY A 13 -6.52 -30.47 -1.06
N LEU A 14 -5.29 -30.98 -1.11
CA LEU A 14 -4.23 -30.65 -0.16
C LEU A 14 -3.93 -29.14 -0.29
N GLY A 15 -4.66 -28.33 0.49
CA GLY A 15 -4.28 -26.95 0.72
C GLY A 15 -2.94 -26.97 1.46
N ALA A 16 -1.87 -26.55 0.79
CA ALA A 16 -0.61 -26.25 1.46
C ALA A 16 -0.91 -25.22 2.54
N SER A 17 -0.92 -25.62 3.80
CA SER A 17 -0.97 -24.72 4.94
C SER A 17 0.31 -23.90 4.93
N LEU A 18 0.26 -22.69 4.40
CA LEU A 18 1.30 -21.68 4.62
C LEU A 18 1.41 -21.53 6.14
N ASN A 19 2.54 -21.96 6.72
CA ASN A 19 2.81 -21.77 8.13
C ASN A 19 2.73 -20.26 8.44
N ALA A 20 1.62 -19.84 9.02
CA ALA A 20 1.45 -18.51 9.51
C ALA A 20 2.37 -18.32 10.71
N ALA A 21 3.43 -17.54 10.53
CA ALA A 21 4.35 -17.18 11.61
C ALA A 21 3.92 -15.84 12.22
N ALA A 22 4.36 -15.59 13.46
CA ALA A 22 4.23 -14.27 14.06
C ALA A 22 4.95 -13.22 13.20
N ALA A 23 4.34 -12.05 13.01
CA ALA A 23 4.96 -10.98 12.24
C ALA A 23 6.05 -10.27 13.05
N ASP A 24 7.32 -10.45 12.66
CA ASP A 24 8.45 -9.69 13.21
C ASP A 24 8.63 -8.38 12.39
N VAL A 25 7.79 -7.40 12.67
CA VAL A 25 7.76 -6.11 11.97
C VAL A 25 8.74 -5.14 12.62
N LYS A 26 9.74 -4.69 11.86
CA LYS A 26 10.79 -3.75 12.32
C LYS A 26 10.43 -2.28 12.11
N SER A 27 9.54 -2.01 11.12
CA SER A 27 9.03 -0.68 10.81
C SER A 27 7.69 -0.81 10.09
N ILE A 28 6.90 0.26 10.10
CA ILE A 28 5.71 0.35 9.25
C ILE A 28 5.78 1.66 8.50
N SER A 29 5.81 1.61 7.16
CA SER A 29 5.81 2.81 6.33
C SER A 29 4.50 3.01 5.58
N ARG A 30 3.87 1.93 5.11
CA ARG A 30 2.63 1.98 4.35
C ARG A 30 1.71 0.81 4.69
N LEU A 31 0.43 1.04 4.48
CA LEU A 31 -0.64 0.07 4.67
C LEU A 31 -1.46 -0.06 3.38
N ALA A 32 -1.99 -1.24 3.10
CA ALA A 32 -3.01 -1.42 2.09
C ALA A 32 -4.03 -2.46 2.53
N ALA A 33 -5.31 -2.18 2.32
CA ALA A 33 -6.36 -3.17 2.53
C ALA A 33 -6.26 -4.23 1.41
N GLY A 34 -6.18 -5.48 1.79
CA GLY A 34 -6.13 -6.62 0.89
C GLY A 34 -7.49 -7.33 0.76
N PRO A 35 -7.51 -8.52 0.18
CA PRO A 35 -8.75 -9.29 0.02
C PRO A 35 -9.27 -9.78 1.38
N GLY A 36 -10.59 -9.74 1.56
CA GLY A 36 -11.25 -10.26 2.75
C GLY A 36 -10.78 -9.58 4.05
N SER A 37 -10.07 -10.31 4.88
CA SER A 37 -9.54 -9.83 6.18
C SER A 37 -8.03 -9.62 6.17
N VAL A 38 -7.42 -9.36 5.03
CA VAL A 38 -5.97 -9.15 4.91
C VAL A 38 -5.64 -7.66 4.99
N LEU A 39 -4.62 -7.34 5.79
CA LEU A 39 -3.96 -6.04 5.79
C LEU A 39 -2.51 -6.22 5.36
N PHE A 40 -2.10 -5.53 4.31
CA PHE A 40 -0.70 -5.46 3.92
C PHE A 40 0.01 -4.37 4.71
N VAL A 41 1.19 -4.70 5.21
CA VAL A 41 2.02 -3.84 6.04
C VAL A 41 3.43 -3.80 5.45
N ALA A 42 3.90 -2.64 5.04
CA ALA A 42 5.25 -2.45 4.51
C ALA A 42 6.26 -2.26 5.63
N ASP A 43 7.26 -3.11 5.68
CA ASP A 43 8.43 -3.01 6.58
C ASP A 43 9.67 -2.64 5.76
N TRP A 44 9.97 -1.34 5.70
CA TRP A 44 11.10 -0.84 4.92
C TRP A 44 12.46 -1.25 5.52
N LYS A 45 12.57 -1.36 6.85
CA LYS A 45 13.82 -1.79 7.50
C LYS A 45 14.16 -3.23 7.13
N ALA A 46 13.18 -4.11 7.13
CA ALA A 46 13.35 -5.50 6.72
C ALA A 46 13.26 -5.72 5.21
N ALA A 47 12.90 -4.69 4.41
CA ALA A 47 12.56 -4.77 2.99
C ALA A 47 11.56 -5.89 2.69
N ARG A 48 10.43 -5.87 3.39
CA ARG A 48 9.39 -6.90 3.30
C ARG A 48 8.00 -6.26 3.25
N VAL A 49 7.08 -7.00 2.67
CA VAL A 49 5.66 -6.75 2.87
C VAL A 49 5.08 -7.93 3.64
N HIS A 50 4.40 -7.63 4.73
CA HIS A 50 3.65 -8.61 5.53
C HIS A 50 2.17 -8.56 5.14
N ALA A 51 1.54 -9.71 5.02
CA ALA A 51 0.10 -9.86 4.94
C ALA A 51 -0.41 -10.36 6.30
N ILE A 52 -1.09 -9.49 7.01
CA ILE A 52 -1.61 -9.73 8.36
C ILE A 52 -3.07 -10.16 8.25
N SER A 53 -3.41 -11.29 8.87
CA SER A 53 -4.81 -11.72 8.97
C SER A 53 -5.51 -10.97 10.10
N LEU A 54 -6.49 -10.17 9.75
CA LEU A 54 -7.30 -9.40 10.70
C LEU A 54 -8.45 -10.25 11.24
N PRO A 55 -8.90 -10.02 12.47
CA PRO A 55 -10.13 -10.62 12.99
C PRO A 55 -11.34 -10.30 12.11
N VAL A 56 -12.35 -11.17 12.14
CA VAL A 56 -13.63 -10.90 11.47
C VAL A 56 -14.22 -9.60 12.03
N ALA A 57 -14.69 -8.73 11.16
CA ALA A 57 -15.36 -7.48 11.52
C ALA A 57 -16.80 -7.49 11.03
N GLN A 58 -17.65 -6.79 11.76
CA GLN A 58 -19.03 -6.56 11.34
C GLN A 58 -19.03 -5.59 10.16
N GLN A 59 -19.85 -5.89 9.17
CA GLN A 59 -20.11 -4.98 8.07
C GLN A 59 -20.86 -3.75 8.59
N GLN A 60 -20.54 -2.60 8.05
CA GLN A 60 -21.15 -1.32 8.38
C GLN A 60 -21.65 -0.65 7.10
N PRO A 61 -22.73 0.13 7.17
CA PRO A 61 -23.21 0.91 6.03
C PRO A 61 -22.09 1.79 5.45
N ALA A 62 -22.09 1.95 4.15
CA ALA A 62 -21.23 2.92 3.48
C ALA A 62 -21.52 4.33 4.03
N GLY A 63 -20.47 5.14 4.20
CA GLY A 63 -20.60 6.50 4.71
C GLY A 63 -20.68 6.62 6.24
N THR A 64 -20.41 5.54 7.00
CA THR A 64 -20.24 5.65 8.45
C THR A 64 -19.17 6.70 8.79
N ALA A 65 -19.60 7.79 9.42
CA ALA A 65 -18.73 8.93 9.68
C ALA A 65 -17.71 8.64 10.80
N PHE A 66 -16.49 9.09 10.60
CA PHE A 66 -15.46 9.21 11.62
C PHE A 66 -15.34 10.67 12.03
N ASN A 67 -15.69 10.99 13.27
CA ASN A 67 -15.54 12.35 13.81
C ASN A 67 -14.66 12.28 15.07
N ILE A 68 -13.35 12.23 14.87
CA ILE A 68 -12.34 12.17 15.93
C ILE A 68 -11.63 13.51 15.94
N LEU A 69 -11.90 14.32 16.96
CA LEU A 69 -11.37 15.68 17.08
C LEU A 69 -9.89 15.71 17.48
N ASP A 70 -9.45 14.72 18.24
CA ASP A 70 -8.06 14.58 18.69
C ASP A 70 -7.56 13.16 18.47
N LEU A 71 -7.12 12.91 17.25
CA LEU A 71 -6.59 11.61 16.87
C LEU A 71 -5.22 11.35 17.53
N GLU A 72 -4.39 12.38 17.71
CA GLU A 72 -3.06 12.22 18.29
C GLU A 72 -3.14 11.71 19.73
N SER A 73 -3.97 12.31 20.57
CA SER A 73 -4.18 11.85 21.95
C SER A 73 -4.75 10.44 22.01
N LEU A 74 -5.71 10.12 21.13
CA LEU A 74 -6.28 8.78 21.06
C LEU A 74 -5.23 7.71 20.72
N LEU A 75 -4.34 7.99 19.78
CA LEU A 75 -3.26 7.10 19.38
C LEU A 75 -2.16 7.01 20.45
N SER A 76 -1.77 8.14 21.04
CA SER A 76 -0.77 8.23 22.10
C SER A 76 -1.12 7.37 23.31
N ALA A 77 -2.39 7.36 23.71
CA ALA A 77 -2.88 6.52 24.80
C ALA A 77 -2.61 5.02 24.57
N GLN A 78 -2.56 4.56 23.32
CA GLN A 78 -2.33 3.16 22.98
C GLN A 78 -0.85 2.74 23.06
N VAL A 79 0.05 3.70 23.25
CA VAL A 79 1.49 3.49 23.34
C VAL A 79 2.10 4.10 24.61
N GLY A 80 1.30 4.13 25.70
CA GLY A 80 1.75 4.58 27.01
C GLY A 80 1.92 6.09 27.16
N GLY A 81 1.18 6.90 26.38
CA GLY A 81 1.22 8.35 26.42
C GLY A 81 2.41 8.95 25.64
N ALA A 82 3.20 8.14 24.93
CA ALA A 82 4.32 8.64 24.14
C ALA A 82 3.81 9.43 22.92
N LYS A 83 4.55 10.48 22.54
CA LYS A 83 4.28 11.21 21.29
C LYS A 83 4.35 10.25 20.10
N VAL A 84 3.33 10.27 19.26
CA VAL A 84 3.23 9.46 18.05
C VAL A 84 3.48 10.28 16.80
N ARG A 85 4.01 9.62 15.78
CA ARG A 85 3.98 10.09 14.41
C ARG A 85 3.13 9.12 13.60
N VAL A 86 2.12 9.63 12.93
CA VAL A 86 1.35 8.85 11.96
C VAL A 86 2.21 8.65 10.72
N GLU A 87 2.39 7.39 10.34
CA GLU A 87 3.14 7.01 9.14
C GLU A 87 2.20 6.76 7.96
N ASP A 88 1.04 6.14 8.23
CA ASP A 88 0.01 5.87 7.24
C ASP A 88 -1.31 5.46 7.89
N MET A 89 -2.40 5.50 7.11
CA MET A 89 -3.69 4.97 7.54
C MET A 89 -4.46 4.35 6.37
N VAL A 90 -5.28 3.34 6.70
CA VAL A 90 -6.13 2.68 5.72
C VAL A 90 -7.48 2.32 6.32
N VAL A 91 -8.53 2.57 5.56
CA VAL A 91 -9.89 2.12 5.90
C VAL A 91 -10.02 0.65 5.50
N ARG A 92 -10.55 -0.19 6.39
CA ARG A 92 -10.93 -1.55 6.04
C ARG A 92 -12.26 -1.52 5.28
N PRO A 93 -12.30 -1.93 4.01
CA PRO A 93 -13.49 -1.85 3.20
C PRO A 93 -14.71 -2.55 3.84
N GLY A 94 -15.89 -1.94 3.71
CA GLY A 94 -17.15 -2.48 4.23
C GLY A 94 -17.26 -2.48 5.76
N THR A 95 -16.40 -1.77 6.48
CA THR A 95 -16.42 -1.72 7.95
C THR A 95 -16.24 -0.29 8.46
N ALA A 96 -16.56 -0.08 9.75
CA ALA A 96 -16.23 1.17 10.46
C ALA A 96 -14.88 1.04 11.19
N GLN A 97 -13.85 0.56 10.50
CA GLN A 97 -12.51 0.34 11.04
C GLN A 97 -11.46 1.05 10.20
N VAL A 98 -10.59 1.82 10.88
CA VAL A 98 -9.41 2.45 10.30
C VAL A 98 -8.19 1.87 11.01
N TYR A 99 -7.23 1.37 10.25
CA TYR A 99 -5.93 0.96 10.76
C TYR A 99 -4.95 2.11 10.57
N VAL A 100 -4.28 2.50 11.65
CA VAL A 100 -3.32 3.59 11.66
C VAL A 100 -1.95 3.04 12.04
N ALA A 101 -0.99 3.21 11.15
CA ALA A 101 0.41 2.93 11.42
C ALA A 101 1.04 4.13 12.11
N VAL A 102 1.71 3.90 13.22
CA VAL A 102 2.44 4.94 13.94
C VAL A 102 3.84 4.50 14.28
N SER A 103 4.74 5.47 14.44
CA SER A 103 6.00 5.29 15.14
C SER A 103 6.03 6.18 16.39
N TYR A 104 6.63 5.69 17.49
CA TYR A 104 6.66 6.40 18.75
C TYR A 104 8.01 6.24 19.49
N GLY A 105 8.28 7.19 20.36
CA GLY A 105 9.52 7.24 21.15
C GLY A 105 10.78 7.50 20.33
N ALA A 106 11.92 7.63 21.00
CA ALA A 106 13.21 7.94 20.35
C ALA A 106 13.66 6.83 19.38
N ALA A 107 13.36 5.58 19.68
CA ALA A 107 13.67 4.42 18.83
C ALA A 107 12.79 4.30 17.59
N LYS A 108 11.78 5.16 17.43
CA LYS A 108 10.75 5.08 16.36
C LYS A 108 10.13 3.68 16.29
N THR A 109 9.71 3.17 17.46
CA THR A 109 9.09 1.85 17.57
C THR A 109 7.79 1.82 16.79
N PRO A 110 7.56 0.83 15.88
CA PRO A 110 6.33 0.76 15.12
C PRO A 110 5.17 0.24 15.97
N ALA A 111 3.97 0.74 15.73
CA ALA A 111 2.75 0.17 16.21
C ALA A 111 1.63 0.31 15.16
N LEU A 112 0.74 -0.68 15.14
CA LEU A 112 -0.49 -0.65 14.38
C LEU A 112 -1.66 -0.48 15.34
N ILE A 113 -2.48 0.52 15.11
CA ILE A 113 -3.61 0.87 15.98
C ILE A 113 -4.89 0.78 15.15
N LEU A 114 -5.85 0.00 15.64
CA LEU A 114 -7.21 0.00 15.11
C LEU A 114 -8.00 1.12 15.78
N VAL A 115 -8.64 1.94 14.97
CA VAL A 115 -9.56 3.00 15.39
C VAL A 115 -10.93 2.71 14.80
N THR A 116 -11.99 2.89 15.60
CA THR A 116 -13.38 2.64 15.21
C THR A 116 -14.21 3.92 15.25
N SER A 117 -15.33 3.95 14.53
CA SER A 117 -16.21 5.13 14.44
C SER A 117 -16.83 5.56 15.78
N ASP A 118 -16.91 4.65 16.75
CA ASP A 118 -17.33 4.94 18.14
C ASP A 118 -16.20 5.57 18.99
N LYS A 119 -15.15 6.08 18.35
CA LYS A 119 -14.02 6.78 18.98
C LYS A 119 -13.17 5.91 19.91
N LYS A 120 -13.20 4.59 19.73
CA LYS A 120 -12.32 3.68 20.45
C LYS A 120 -11.08 3.38 19.62
N ALA A 121 -9.97 3.18 20.33
CA ALA A 121 -8.74 2.72 19.73
C ALA A 121 -8.15 1.55 20.51
N ARG A 122 -7.48 0.65 19.82
CA ARG A 122 -6.71 -0.43 20.43
C ARG A 122 -5.47 -0.78 19.60
N ARG A 123 -4.38 -1.05 20.27
CA ARG A 123 -3.16 -1.57 19.62
C ARG A 123 -3.42 -2.98 19.10
N VAL A 124 -2.97 -3.25 17.88
CA VAL A 124 -3.00 -4.58 17.26
C VAL A 124 -1.74 -5.33 17.70
N ASP A 125 -1.91 -6.53 18.24
CA ASP A 125 -0.78 -7.40 18.56
C ASP A 125 -0.30 -8.09 17.28
N LEU A 126 0.73 -7.53 16.65
CA LEU A 126 1.32 -8.08 15.43
C LEU A 126 2.02 -9.41 15.66
N LYS A 127 2.47 -9.69 16.89
CA LYS A 127 3.13 -10.96 17.22
C LYS A 127 2.15 -12.11 17.36
N ALA A 128 0.93 -11.80 17.81
CA ALA A 128 -0.13 -12.80 17.91
C ALA A 128 -0.92 -12.98 16.59
N ALA A 129 -0.83 -12.02 15.66
CA ALA A 129 -1.55 -12.07 14.40
C ALA A 129 -0.91 -13.07 13.44
N ALA A 130 -1.75 -13.93 12.85
CA ALA A 130 -1.30 -14.81 11.78
C ALA A 130 -0.86 -13.97 10.57
N SER A 131 0.32 -14.27 10.04
CA SER A 131 0.89 -13.51 8.93
C SER A 131 1.71 -14.35 7.97
N THR A 132 1.79 -13.89 6.73
CA THR A 132 2.77 -14.31 5.74
C THR A 132 3.56 -13.09 5.28
N SER A 133 4.72 -13.27 4.67
CA SER A 133 5.49 -12.13 4.17
C SER A 133 6.29 -12.48 2.94
N VAL A 134 6.58 -11.44 2.14
CA VAL A 134 7.45 -11.52 0.96
C VAL A 134 8.58 -10.51 1.08
N ALA A 135 9.81 -10.92 0.76
CA ALA A 135 10.96 -10.02 0.69
C ALA A 135 10.97 -9.26 -0.64
N LEU A 136 11.28 -7.98 -0.60
CA LEU A 136 11.52 -7.15 -1.79
C LEU A 136 13.00 -7.27 -2.17
N ARG A 137 13.28 -8.00 -3.27
CA ARG A 137 14.63 -8.47 -3.61
C ARG A 137 15.58 -7.37 -4.10
N ASP A 138 15.02 -6.32 -4.65
CA ASP A 138 15.71 -5.18 -5.25
C ASP A 138 15.74 -3.94 -4.35
N ALA A 139 15.52 -4.12 -3.05
CA ALA A 139 15.48 -3.00 -2.12
C ALA A 139 16.85 -2.28 -2.03
N PRO A 140 16.87 -0.95 -1.89
CA PRO A 140 18.11 -0.20 -1.66
C PRO A 140 18.88 -0.72 -0.46
N THR A 141 20.21 -0.58 -0.47
CA THR A 141 21.05 -0.90 0.68
C THR A 141 20.84 0.10 1.79
N SER A 142 21.20 -0.25 3.04
CA SER A 142 21.06 0.63 4.19
C SER A 142 22.05 1.80 4.21
N ASP A 143 23.11 1.71 3.40
CA ASP A 143 24.31 2.56 3.53
C ASP A 143 24.27 3.78 2.62
N TYR A 144 23.31 3.83 1.70
CA TYR A 144 23.15 4.96 0.78
C TYR A 144 22.12 5.95 1.32
N SER A 145 22.45 7.24 1.28
CA SER A 145 21.55 8.32 1.66
C SER A 145 20.94 8.96 0.41
N PHE A 146 19.63 9.04 0.40
CA PHE A 146 18.84 9.80 -0.56
C PHE A 146 18.51 11.15 0.08
N TRP A 147 18.83 12.25 -0.60
CA TRP A 147 18.50 13.59 -0.14
C TRP A 147 18.89 13.87 1.32
N LYS A 148 20.01 14.51 1.57
CA LYS A 148 20.41 14.99 2.91
C LYS A 148 20.26 13.95 4.02
N GLU A 149 20.90 12.93 4.15
CA GLU A 149 20.89 12.01 5.30
C GLU A 149 19.63 11.09 5.44
N THR A 150 18.65 11.18 4.55
CA THR A 150 17.54 10.22 4.58
C THR A 150 18.01 8.90 3.97
N PRO A 151 18.00 7.79 4.73
CA PRO A 151 18.41 6.50 4.17
C PRO A 151 17.55 6.15 2.97
N GLU A 152 18.15 5.86 1.81
CA GLU A 152 17.42 5.47 0.59
C GLU A 152 16.55 4.23 0.85
N ARG A 153 16.99 3.36 1.73
CA ARG A 153 16.23 2.21 2.22
C ARG A 153 14.83 2.56 2.72
N SER A 154 14.64 3.75 3.31
CA SER A 154 13.33 4.19 3.80
C SER A 154 12.32 4.45 2.68
N PHE A 155 12.79 4.56 1.44
CA PHE A 155 11.96 4.67 0.24
C PHE A 155 11.74 3.34 -0.48
N THR A 156 12.12 2.20 0.12
CA THR A 156 11.84 0.87 -0.45
C THR A 156 10.36 0.68 -0.78
N VAL A 157 9.48 1.19 0.11
CA VAL A 157 8.03 1.23 -0.11
C VAL A 157 7.51 2.61 0.24
N THR A 158 7.01 3.31 -0.75
CA THR A 158 6.49 4.67 -0.62
C THR A 158 4.98 4.76 -0.77
N ASP A 159 4.36 3.79 -1.45
CA ASP A 159 2.91 3.56 -1.45
C ASP A 159 2.59 2.11 -1.82
N MET A 160 1.39 1.65 -1.44
CA MET A 160 0.87 0.33 -1.80
C MET A 160 -0.62 0.41 -2.11
N LYS A 161 -1.05 -0.27 -3.19
CA LYS A 161 -2.47 -0.41 -3.52
C LYS A 161 -2.76 -1.86 -3.97
N TRP A 162 -3.88 -2.39 -3.50
CA TRP A 162 -4.36 -3.72 -3.89
C TRP A 162 -5.33 -3.64 -5.07
N ARG A 163 -5.14 -4.50 -6.06
CA ARG A 163 -6.07 -4.65 -7.18
C ARG A 163 -5.99 -6.05 -7.78
N GLU A 164 -7.14 -6.71 -7.95
CA GLU A 164 -7.33 -7.89 -8.80
C GLU A 164 -6.31 -9.03 -8.58
N GLY A 165 -6.01 -9.35 -7.33
CA GLY A 165 -5.09 -10.45 -6.99
C GLY A 165 -3.62 -10.05 -6.89
N GLU A 166 -3.28 -8.79 -7.12
CA GLU A 166 -1.92 -8.26 -7.03
C GLU A 166 -1.82 -7.05 -6.10
N LEU A 167 -0.75 -7.00 -5.34
CA LEU A 167 -0.35 -5.83 -4.58
C LEU A 167 0.66 -5.04 -5.42
N PHE A 168 0.32 -3.81 -5.74
CA PHE A 168 1.20 -2.83 -6.37
C PHE A 168 1.99 -2.13 -5.27
N VAL A 169 3.31 -2.14 -5.40
CA VAL A 169 4.25 -1.61 -4.41
C VAL A 169 5.18 -0.62 -5.09
N ALA A 170 4.97 0.67 -4.84
CA ALA A 170 5.83 1.73 -5.33
C ALA A 170 7.01 1.96 -4.38
N GLY A 171 8.15 2.38 -4.91
CA GLY A 171 9.32 2.74 -4.14
C GLY A 171 10.60 2.85 -4.95
N LEU A 172 11.71 2.87 -4.25
CA LEU A 172 13.02 2.81 -4.89
C LEU A 172 13.59 1.40 -4.88
N SER A 173 14.41 1.11 -5.87
CA SER A 173 15.23 -0.11 -5.97
C SER A 173 16.72 0.22 -5.88
N ASN A 174 17.54 -0.81 -5.81
CA ASN A 174 18.99 -0.70 -5.86
C ASN A 174 19.57 -0.64 -7.29
N GLN A 175 18.72 -0.45 -8.29
CA GLN A 175 19.10 -0.39 -9.70
C GLN A 175 19.41 1.06 -10.13
N ASP A 176 20.08 1.23 -11.28
CA ASP A 176 20.39 2.54 -11.85
C ASP A 176 19.10 3.36 -12.11
N PHE A 177 18.07 2.71 -12.65
CA PHE A 177 16.71 3.27 -12.74
C PHE A 177 15.92 2.92 -11.49
N ALA A 178 16.19 3.64 -10.41
CA ALA A 178 15.74 3.26 -9.09
C ALA A 178 14.24 3.47 -8.84
N SER A 179 13.56 4.38 -9.56
CA SER A 179 12.10 4.55 -9.45
C SER A 179 11.41 3.29 -9.95
N THR A 180 10.71 2.60 -9.06
CA THR A 180 10.28 1.22 -9.30
C THR A 180 8.83 1.01 -8.86
N LEU A 181 8.11 0.25 -9.68
CA LEU A 181 6.81 -0.31 -9.36
C LEU A 181 6.89 -1.83 -9.41
N ARG A 182 6.58 -2.46 -8.28
CA ARG A 182 6.54 -3.92 -8.14
C ARG A 182 5.10 -4.40 -8.11
N ARG A 183 4.81 -5.52 -8.77
CA ARG A 183 3.55 -6.25 -8.62
C ARG A 183 3.82 -7.58 -7.95
N VAL A 184 3.12 -7.84 -6.88
CA VAL A 184 3.29 -9.02 -6.03
C VAL A 184 1.95 -9.73 -5.90
N LYS A 185 1.87 -10.97 -6.36
CA LYS A 185 0.64 -11.76 -6.22
C LYS A 185 0.37 -12.13 -4.77
N TYR A 186 -0.90 -12.21 -4.42
CA TYR A 186 -1.31 -12.74 -3.13
C TYR A 186 -2.40 -13.83 -3.31
N PRO A 187 -2.27 -14.99 -2.64
CA PRO A 187 -1.22 -15.37 -1.65
C PRO A 187 0.19 -15.29 -2.24
N PHE A 188 1.18 -14.92 -1.39
CA PHE A 188 2.55 -14.71 -1.84
C PHE A 188 3.18 -16.00 -2.38
N ASP A 189 3.73 -15.94 -3.59
CA ASP A 189 4.43 -17.04 -4.28
C ASP A 189 5.92 -16.74 -4.53
N ALA A 190 6.46 -15.71 -3.89
CA ALA A 190 7.82 -15.19 -4.06
C ALA A 190 8.13 -14.60 -5.45
N LYS A 191 7.25 -14.71 -6.43
CA LYS A 191 7.40 -14.06 -7.73
C LYS A 191 7.00 -12.60 -7.64
N GLN A 192 7.81 -11.75 -8.23
CA GLN A 192 7.59 -10.30 -8.30
C GLN A 192 7.83 -9.85 -9.72
N SER A 193 6.89 -9.12 -10.27
CA SER A 193 7.11 -8.38 -11.51
C SER A 193 7.64 -7.00 -11.13
N ILE A 194 8.78 -6.62 -11.68
CA ILE A 194 9.48 -5.38 -11.36
C ILE A 194 9.60 -4.54 -12.63
N THR A 195 9.06 -3.33 -12.60
CA THR A 195 9.11 -2.36 -13.68
C THR A 195 9.78 -1.09 -13.20
N SER A 196 10.81 -0.62 -13.87
CA SER A 196 11.38 0.71 -13.60
C SER A 196 10.64 1.77 -14.40
N VAL A 197 10.51 2.97 -13.83
CA VAL A 197 9.74 4.06 -14.43
C VAL A 197 10.58 5.32 -14.49
N GLU A 198 10.76 5.90 -15.68
CA GLU A 198 11.25 7.25 -15.83
C GLU A 198 10.10 8.24 -16.07
N ILE A 199 10.29 9.46 -15.61
CA ILE A 199 9.31 10.54 -15.79
C ILE A 199 9.99 11.80 -16.31
N TYR A 200 9.25 12.60 -17.09
CA TYR A 200 9.67 13.96 -17.42
C TYR A 200 9.14 14.92 -16.39
N HIS A 201 10.04 15.66 -15.73
CA HIS A 201 9.73 16.69 -14.77
C HIS A 201 9.95 18.07 -15.41
N ALA A 202 8.84 18.75 -15.72
CA ALA A 202 8.87 20.02 -16.43
C ALA A 202 9.57 21.13 -15.64
N GLY A 203 9.40 21.14 -14.32
CA GLY A 203 10.04 22.12 -13.44
C GLY A 203 11.57 22.11 -13.47
N HIS A 204 12.17 20.95 -13.75
CA HIS A 204 13.63 20.79 -13.89
C HIS A 204 14.08 20.65 -15.34
N ASN A 205 13.14 20.53 -16.28
CA ASN A 205 13.41 20.19 -17.69
C ASN A 205 14.30 18.94 -17.83
N LEU A 206 14.00 17.92 -17.06
CA LEU A 206 14.84 16.73 -16.92
C LEU A 206 13.99 15.45 -16.89
N VAL A 207 14.55 14.37 -17.44
CA VAL A 207 14.03 13.02 -17.22
C VAL A 207 14.61 12.48 -15.92
N GLU A 208 13.72 12.10 -14.99
CA GLU A 208 14.10 11.59 -13.69
C GLU A 208 13.86 10.08 -13.61
N THR A 209 14.85 9.35 -13.13
CA THR A 209 14.85 7.89 -13.02
C THR A 209 14.93 7.39 -11.58
N ARG A 210 15.09 8.33 -10.62
CA ARG A 210 15.25 8.04 -9.18
C ARG A 210 14.21 8.73 -8.31
N ALA A 211 13.27 9.48 -8.89
CA ALA A 211 12.18 10.08 -8.13
C ALA A 211 11.19 9.01 -7.70
N PRO A 212 10.91 8.81 -6.40
CA PRO A 212 9.92 7.84 -5.97
C PRO A 212 8.50 8.33 -6.18
N ILE A 213 7.59 7.43 -6.53
CA ILE A 213 6.15 7.64 -6.41
C ILE A 213 5.83 7.88 -4.93
N ARG A 214 5.05 8.90 -4.62
CA ARG A 214 4.66 9.26 -3.25
C ARG A 214 3.26 8.78 -2.91
N ALA A 215 2.35 8.87 -3.89
CA ALA A 215 0.99 8.41 -3.78
C ALA A 215 0.51 7.91 -5.13
N MET A 216 -0.34 6.89 -5.16
CA MET A 216 -0.89 6.34 -6.39
C MET A 216 -2.34 5.89 -6.22
N SER A 217 -3.06 5.88 -7.33
CA SER A 217 -4.41 5.32 -7.40
C SER A 217 -4.65 4.72 -8.78
N PHE A 218 -5.70 3.93 -8.92
CA PHE A 218 -6.11 3.41 -10.22
C PHE A 218 -7.21 4.28 -10.80
N ALA A 219 -7.19 4.42 -12.13
CA ALA A 219 -8.25 5.06 -12.89
C ALA A 219 -8.44 4.34 -14.24
N SER A 220 -9.59 4.54 -14.86
CA SER A 220 -9.88 3.95 -16.16
C SER A 220 -10.59 4.95 -17.05
N TRP A 221 -10.13 5.08 -18.29
CA TRP A 221 -10.77 5.90 -19.33
C TRP A 221 -10.43 5.36 -20.71
N GLY A 222 -11.30 5.59 -21.68
CA GLY A 222 -11.10 5.11 -23.05
C GLY A 222 -10.92 3.61 -23.18
N GLY A 223 -11.52 2.82 -22.27
CA GLY A 223 -11.41 1.35 -22.26
C GLY A 223 -10.07 0.82 -21.75
N LYS A 224 -9.20 1.67 -21.21
CA LYS A 224 -7.89 1.29 -20.64
C LYS A 224 -7.81 1.61 -19.16
N SER A 225 -7.06 0.79 -18.43
CA SER A 225 -6.75 1.00 -17.03
C SER A 225 -5.36 1.61 -16.85
N TYR A 226 -5.27 2.55 -15.93
CA TYR A 226 -4.05 3.30 -15.63
C TYR A 226 -3.74 3.27 -14.14
N LEU A 227 -2.47 3.31 -13.82
CA LEU A 227 -1.97 3.82 -12.57
C LEU A 227 -1.79 5.33 -12.72
N VAL A 228 -2.39 6.10 -11.82
CA VAL A 228 -2.12 7.53 -11.65
C VAL A 228 -1.18 7.67 -10.47
N ALA A 229 -0.02 8.27 -10.68
CA ALA A 229 1.04 8.36 -9.69
C ALA A 229 1.49 9.80 -9.51
N ALA A 230 1.52 10.25 -8.26
CA ALA A 230 2.14 11.52 -7.88
C ALA A 230 3.55 11.26 -7.40
N TYR A 231 4.51 11.93 -7.98
CA TYR A 231 5.92 11.78 -7.69
C TYR A 231 6.44 12.79 -6.67
N THR A 232 7.60 12.48 -6.10
CA THR A 232 8.35 13.50 -5.35
C THR A 232 8.62 14.67 -6.28
N CYS A 233 8.52 15.86 -5.75
CA CYS A 233 8.62 17.16 -6.37
C CYS A 233 7.34 17.66 -7.02
N THR A 234 6.68 17.12 -7.95
CA THR A 234 5.43 17.75 -8.42
C THR A 234 4.69 17.00 -9.53
N PRO A 235 5.33 16.13 -10.32
CA PRO A 235 4.64 15.56 -11.46
C PRO A 235 3.52 14.60 -11.05
N LEU A 236 2.36 14.78 -11.67
CA LEU A 236 1.28 13.80 -11.72
C LEU A 236 1.40 13.03 -13.05
N VAL A 237 1.50 11.72 -12.97
CA VAL A 237 1.88 10.84 -14.09
C VAL A 237 0.85 9.76 -14.28
N THR A 238 0.58 9.40 -15.53
CA THR A 238 -0.25 8.25 -15.89
C THR A 238 0.60 7.16 -16.53
N ILE A 239 0.34 5.92 -16.13
CA ILE A 239 1.04 4.73 -16.57
C ILE A 239 -0.02 3.69 -16.96
N PRO A 240 -0.11 3.26 -18.25
CA PRO A 240 -1.01 2.17 -18.62
C PRO A 240 -0.63 0.88 -17.86
N LEU A 241 -1.61 0.19 -17.29
CA LEU A 241 -1.33 -1.05 -16.55
C LEU A 241 -0.76 -2.15 -17.45
N ASP A 242 -1.10 -2.14 -18.73
CA ASP A 242 -0.60 -3.09 -19.73
C ASP A 242 0.90 -2.97 -20.00
N ASP A 243 1.50 -1.80 -19.71
CA ASP A 243 2.93 -1.56 -19.89
C ASP A 243 3.77 -2.07 -18.71
N LEU A 244 3.13 -2.38 -17.59
CA LEU A 244 3.79 -2.87 -16.38
C LEU A 244 4.15 -4.35 -16.53
N LYS A 245 5.30 -4.62 -17.15
CA LYS A 245 5.83 -5.98 -17.38
C LYS A 245 7.11 -6.19 -16.57
N ASP A 246 7.37 -7.44 -16.21
CA ASP A 246 8.60 -7.79 -15.51
C ASP A 246 9.84 -7.45 -16.35
N GLY A 247 10.79 -6.76 -15.73
CA GLY A 247 12.02 -6.30 -16.36
C GLY A 247 11.86 -5.12 -17.32
N ALA A 248 10.64 -4.58 -17.50
CA ALA A 248 10.44 -3.43 -18.38
C ALA A 248 10.99 -2.14 -17.75
N HIS A 249 11.52 -1.27 -18.63
CA HIS A 249 11.79 0.13 -18.33
C HIS A 249 10.81 0.98 -19.14
N ILE A 250 9.99 1.78 -18.48
CA ILE A 250 8.91 2.52 -19.14
C ILE A 250 8.99 4.00 -18.82
N ARG A 251 8.44 4.82 -19.72
CA ARG A 251 8.27 6.24 -19.51
C ARG A 251 6.81 6.53 -19.12
N GLY A 252 6.61 7.07 -17.91
CA GLY A 252 5.33 7.58 -17.50
C GLY A 252 4.98 8.90 -18.22
N LYS A 253 3.70 9.09 -18.52
CA LYS A 253 3.22 10.32 -19.15
C LYS A 253 2.85 11.34 -18.09
N THR A 254 3.64 12.40 -17.94
CA THR A 254 3.29 13.55 -17.10
C THR A 254 2.05 14.26 -17.65
N VAL A 255 1.03 14.41 -16.82
CA VAL A 255 -0.26 15.01 -17.18
C VAL A 255 -0.54 16.32 -16.45
N ALA A 256 0.12 16.54 -15.32
CA ALA A 256 0.04 17.78 -14.55
C ALA A 256 1.29 17.98 -13.69
N GLU A 257 1.51 19.21 -13.27
CA GLU A 257 2.48 19.62 -12.26
C GLU A 257 1.72 20.24 -11.09
N LEU A 258 1.97 19.75 -9.88
CA LEU A 258 1.21 20.17 -8.68
C LEU A 258 1.75 21.47 -8.06
N GLY A 259 2.87 21.98 -8.57
CA GLY A 259 3.55 23.17 -8.09
C GLY A 259 4.57 22.89 -6.99
N TYR A 260 5.56 23.79 -6.89
CA TYR A 260 6.69 23.64 -5.97
C TYR A 260 6.25 23.44 -4.50
N GLY A 261 6.81 22.46 -3.86
CA GLY A 261 6.53 22.14 -2.45
C GLY A 261 5.27 21.28 -2.24
N ASN A 262 4.46 21.04 -3.26
CA ASN A 262 3.24 20.24 -3.17
C ASN A 262 3.53 18.77 -3.46
N THR A 263 4.03 18.04 -2.46
CA THR A 263 4.23 16.59 -2.55
C THR A 263 3.04 15.89 -1.89
N PRO A 264 2.19 15.19 -2.64
CA PRO A 264 1.05 14.48 -2.07
C PRO A 264 1.47 13.44 -1.04
N ALA A 265 0.77 13.39 0.07
CA ALA A 265 0.94 12.39 1.11
C ALA A 265 0.17 11.11 0.78
N ASP A 266 -1.01 11.24 0.18
CA ASP A 266 -1.85 10.12 -0.26
C ASP A 266 -2.75 10.53 -1.44
N MET A 267 -3.35 9.52 -2.11
CA MET A 267 -4.27 9.68 -3.22
C MET A 267 -5.41 8.67 -3.12
N VAL A 268 -6.64 9.18 -3.24
CA VAL A 268 -7.86 8.35 -3.18
C VAL A 268 -8.73 8.65 -4.39
N SER A 269 -9.16 7.61 -5.09
CA SER A 269 -10.19 7.72 -6.13
C SER A 269 -11.58 7.60 -5.51
N TYR A 270 -12.51 8.41 -5.98
CA TYR A 270 -13.92 8.32 -5.61
C TYR A 270 -14.82 8.73 -6.76
N SER A 271 -16.05 8.22 -6.76
CA SER A 271 -17.07 8.60 -7.75
C SER A 271 -18.16 9.42 -7.07
N ARG A 272 -18.67 10.42 -7.76
CA ARG A 272 -19.81 11.22 -7.34
C ARG A 272 -20.89 11.18 -8.40
N THR A 273 -22.11 10.89 -7.98
CA THR A 273 -23.27 10.89 -8.87
C THR A 273 -24.14 12.08 -8.54
N GLU A 274 -24.31 13.00 -9.51
CA GLU A 274 -25.22 14.14 -9.42
C GLU A 274 -26.10 14.18 -10.65
N GLN A 275 -27.40 14.39 -10.47
CA GLN A 275 -28.40 14.50 -11.55
C GLN A 275 -28.33 13.32 -12.56
N GLY A 276 -28.01 12.10 -12.08
CA GLY A 276 -27.89 10.90 -12.92
C GLY A 276 -26.58 10.78 -13.71
N LYS A 277 -25.66 11.72 -13.58
CA LYS A 277 -24.30 11.66 -14.16
C LYS A 277 -23.30 11.25 -13.09
N THR A 278 -22.56 10.18 -13.35
CA THR A 278 -21.44 9.75 -12.48
C THR A 278 -20.13 10.29 -13.02
N GLU A 279 -19.37 10.92 -12.17
CA GLU A 279 -18.03 11.43 -12.45
C GLU A 279 -17.03 10.85 -11.46
N ASP A 280 -15.84 10.50 -11.97
CA ASP A 280 -14.74 9.97 -11.17
C ASP A 280 -13.73 11.07 -10.86
N PHE A 281 -13.28 11.08 -9.61
CA PHE A 281 -12.37 12.09 -9.08
C PHE A 281 -11.18 11.43 -8.39
N LEU A 282 -10.06 12.14 -8.36
CA LEU A 282 -8.92 11.87 -7.51
C LEU A 282 -8.80 12.96 -6.45
N LEU A 283 -8.83 12.56 -5.19
CA LEU A 283 -8.48 13.44 -4.08
C LEU A 283 -6.99 13.23 -3.78
N LEU A 284 -6.23 14.32 -3.80
CA LEU A 284 -4.84 14.35 -3.38
C LEU A 284 -4.76 15.08 -2.04
N ALA A 285 -4.09 14.48 -1.05
CA ALA A 285 -3.90 15.01 0.29
C ALA A 285 -2.45 15.43 0.52
#